data_2d7f4070945cdcb32755cc09add4ef42
#
_entry.id   2d7f4070945cdcb32755cc09add4ef42
#
_cell.length_a   1.000
_cell.length_b   1.000
_cell.length_c   1.000
_cell.angle_alpha   90.00
_cell.angle_beta   90.00
_cell.angle_gamma   90.00
#
_symmetry.space_group_name_H-M   'P 1'
#
loop_
_entity.id
_entity.type
_entity.pdbx_description
1 polymer ?
#
loop_
_entity_poly.entity_id
_entity_poly.type
_entity_poly.pdbx_seq_one_letter_code
_entity_poly.pdbx_strand_id
1 'polypeptide(L)'
;MIVVLDFGSQYNQLITRRIREFGVYSELHPHTMTVEEIKAMQPKGIILSGGPNSVYDENSFRCDEKIFDLGIPVLGICYGMQLMTQHFGGRVEKAHNREYGKATITVQNESALFANIPNEQVVWMSHGDLVVETPEGFSVDAVSPSCPISAMSDESRKLYGVQFHPEVRHSVYGNDLLKNFVFGACGCSESWSMENFIEIEMEKIRQTVGDKKVLCALSGGVDSSVVAVLIHKAIGDQLTCMFVDHGLLRKGEAESVMKTFTEGFHMNVIKIDAKDRFLSKLKGVSDPEQKRKIIGNEFIYVFDDEAAKLEGIDFLAQGTLYTDIIESGTATAQTIKSHHNVGGLPEDMQFKLIEPLNALFKDEVRALGTELGIPDEIVWRQPFPGPGLGIRVLGEISDDKLEIVRESDYILREEIRKAGLEREIWQYFTVLPDIRSVGVMGDARTYDYTIGIRAVTSIDGMTSDWARIPWDVLEVISTRIVNEVNHVNRVVYDITSKPPATIEWE
;
A
#
# COMPACT_ATOMS: atom_id res chain seq x y z
N MET A 1 10.35 -18.93 -6.99
CA MET A 1 10.13 -17.47 -6.92
C MET A 1 10.60 -16.78 -8.20
N ILE A 2 10.13 -15.56 -8.48
CA ILE A 2 10.58 -14.70 -9.57
C ILE A 2 11.25 -13.46 -8.98
N VAL A 3 12.40 -13.08 -9.53
CA VAL A 3 13.08 -11.79 -9.21
C VAL A 3 12.69 -10.77 -10.27
N VAL A 4 12.26 -9.59 -9.86
CA VAL A 4 11.98 -8.45 -10.73
C VAL A 4 13.04 -7.39 -10.48
N LEU A 5 13.75 -6.96 -11.51
CA LEU A 5 14.74 -5.88 -11.43
C LEU A 5 14.10 -4.56 -11.84
N ASP A 6 14.22 -3.56 -10.98
CA ASP A 6 13.61 -2.24 -11.16
C ASP A 6 14.53 -1.28 -11.91
N PHE A 7 14.09 -0.87 -13.10
CA PHE A 7 14.73 0.17 -13.92
C PHE A 7 14.01 1.53 -13.86
N GLY A 8 13.22 1.76 -12.81
CA GLY A 8 12.51 3.02 -12.60
C GLY A 8 11.14 3.11 -13.28
N SER A 9 10.52 1.99 -13.62
CA SER A 9 9.17 1.96 -14.15
C SER A 9 8.14 2.38 -13.10
N GLN A 10 7.16 3.18 -13.48
CA GLN A 10 5.98 3.41 -12.64
C GLN A 10 5.10 2.16 -12.44
N TYR A 11 5.34 1.08 -13.19
CA TYR A 11 4.58 -0.17 -13.13
C TYR A 11 5.36 -1.33 -12.50
N ASN A 12 6.56 -1.10 -11.97
CA ASN A 12 7.44 -2.15 -11.42
C ASN A 12 6.78 -2.99 -10.31
N GLN A 13 6.12 -2.33 -9.36
CA GLN A 13 5.39 -3.01 -8.28
C GLN A 13 4.20 -3.82 -8.82
N LEU A 14 3.58 -3.37 -9.91
CA LEU A 14 2.46 -4.05 -10.53
C LEU A 14 2.89 -5.40 -11.14
N ILE A 15 4.11 -5.49 -11.70
CA ILE A 15 4.68 -6.76 -12.19
C ILE A 15 4.74 -7.77 -11.04
N THR A 16 5.36 -7.38 -9.91
CA THR A 16 5.49 -8.23 -8.72
C THR A 16 4.12 -8.67 -8.20
N ARG A 17 3.16 -7.76 -8.10
CA ARG A 17 1.78 -8.07 -7.65
C ARG A 17 1.09 -9.07 -8.58
N ARG A 18 1.19 -8.90 -9.91
CA ARG A 18 0.58 -9.83 -10.87
C ARG A 18 1.07 -11.25 -10.70
N ILE A 19 2.37 -11.42 -10.48
CA ILE A 19 2.97 -12.75 -10.29
C ILE A 19 2.46 -13.38 -8.97
N ARG A 20 2.33 -12.59 -7.90
CA ARG A 20 1.79 -13.06 -6.62
C ARG A 20 0.30 -13.41 -6.71
N GLU A 21 -0.47 -12.66 -7.50
CA GLU A 21 -1.87 -13.00 -7.81
C GLU A 21 -2.00 -14.38 -8.51
N PHE A 22 -0.95 -14.85 -9.19
CA PHE A 22 -0.90 -16.20 -9.76
C PHE A 22 -0.45 -17.28 -8.74
N GLY A 23 -0.31 -16.95 -7.49
CA GLY A 23 0.17 -17.88 -6.45
C GLY A 23 1.68 -18.18 -6.52
N VAL A 24 2.47 -17.29 -7.12
CA VAL A 24 3.93 -17.44 -7.20
C VAL A 24 4.62 -16.27 -6.49
N TYR A 25 5.49 -16.58 -5.52
CA TYR A 25 6.24 -15.56 -4.81
C TYR A 25 7.20 -14.80 -5.74
N SER A 26 7.24 -13.49 -5.59
CA SER A 26 8.11 -12.60 -6.36
C SER A 26 8.59 -11.42 -5.51
N GLU A 27 9.77 -10.93 -5.80
CA GLU A 27 10.38 -9.77 -5.15
C GLU A 27 10.89 -8.76 -6.16
N LEU A 28 10.77 -7.48 -5.82
CA LEU A 28 11.29 -6.35 -6.57
C LEU A 28 12.63 -5.91 -5.96
N HIS A 29 13.68 -5.86 -6.77
CA HIS A 29 15.01 -5.47 -6.36
C HIS A 29 15.56 -4.35 -7.25
N PRO A 30 16.52 -3.55 -6.78
CA PRO A 30 17.19 -2.55 -7.61
C PRO A 30 17.89 -3.20 -8.80
N HIS A 31 17.93 -2.51 -9.93
CA HIS A 31 18.67 -2.97 -11.14
C HIS A 31 20.17 -3.21 -10.89
N THR A 32 20.71 -2.65 -9.80
CA THR A 32 22.12 -2.81 -9.38
C THR A 32 22.39 -4.08 -8.60
N MET A 33 21.36 -4.93 -8.37
CA MET A 33 21.52 -6.21 -7.70
C MET A 33 22.55 -7.08 -8.43
N THR A 34 23.49 -7.64 -7.68
CA THR A 34 24.58 -8.45 -8.26
C THR A 34 24.13 -9.86 -8.63
N VAL A 35 24.82 -10.49 -9.54
CA VAL A 35 24.56 -11.88 -9.93
C VAL A 35 24.70 -12.84 -8.73
N GLU A 36 25.63 -12.58 -7.82
CA GLU A 36 25.85 -13.38 -6.61
C GLU A 36 24.62 -13.32 -5.68
N GLU A 37 24.05 -12.14 -5.49
CA GLU A 37 22.82 -11.95 -4.70
C GLU A 37 21.63 -12.66 -5.36
N ILE A 38 21.48 -12.53 -6.67
CA ILE A 38 20.43 -13.24 -7.43
C ILE A 38 20.59 -14.76 -7.29
N LYS A 39 21.80 -15.29 -7.45
CA LYS A 39 22.07 -16.73 -7.27
C LYS A 39 21.73 -17.24 -5.88
N ALA A 40 22.00 -16.43 -4.85
CA ALA A 40 21.68 -16.78 -3.46
C ALA A 40 20.16 -16.95 -3.23
N MET A 41 19.33 -16.24 -3.98
CA MET A 41 17.87 -16.35 -3.94
C MET A 41 17.31 -17.55 -4.69
N GLN A 42 18.09 -18.18 -5.56
CA GLN A 42 17.68 -19.32 -6.39
C GLN A 42 16.38 -19.09 -7.17
N PRO A 43 16.23 -17.98 -7.91
CA PRO A 43 14.99 -17.69 -8.62
C PRO A 43 14.81 -18.67 -9.80
N LYS A 44 13.55 -18.94 -10.13
CA LYS A 44 13.19 -19.72 -11.32
C LYS A 44 13.05 -18.85 -12.57
N GLY A 45 12.97 -17.54 -12.43
CA GLY A 45 12.89 -16.57 -13.52
C GLY A 45 13.27 -15.18 -13.07
N ILE A 46 13.68 -14.36 -14.03
CA ILE A 46 14.05 -12.96 -13.83
C ILE A 46 13.21 -12.11 -14.79
N ILE A 47 12.66 -10.99 -14.29
CA ILE A 47 11.98 -9.99 -15.11
C ILE A 47 12.72 -8.67 -15.00
N LEU A 48 13.04 -8.08 -16.16
CA LEU A 48 13.60 -6.73 -16.27
C LEU A 48 12.44 -5.80 -16.54
N SER A 49 12.18 -4.85 -15.64
CA SER A 49 11.07 -3.91 -15.77
C SER A 49 11.26 -2.91 -16.91
N GLY A 50 10.24 -2.12 -17.17
CA GLY A 50 10.37 -0.90 -17.96
C GLY A 50 11.20 0.17 -17.23
N GLY A 51 11.47 1.28 -17.88
CA GLY A 51 12.21 2.40 -17.32
C GLY A 51 12.03 3.68 -18.13
N PRO A 52 12.32 4.86 -17.54
CA PRO A 52 12.15 6.15 -18.18
C PRO A 52 13.30 6.54 -19.13
N ASN A 53 14.43 5.85 -19.04
CA ASN A 53 15.67 6.21 -19.72
C ASN A 53 15.72 5.60 -21.12
N SER A 54 16.58 6.19 -21.97
CA SER A 54 17.03 5.54 -23.20
C SER A 54 18.26 4.68 -22.94
N VAL A 55 18.35 3.50 -23.58
CA VAL A 55 19.52 2.63 -23.46
C VAL A 55 20.82 3.26 -24.01
N TYR A 56 20.72 4.38 -24.75
CA TYR A 56 21.88 5.14 -25.26
C TYR A 56 22.37 6.21 -24.30
N ASP A 57 21.62 6.56 -23.27
CA ASP A 57 22.00 7.61 -22.35
C ASP A 57 23.23 7.16 -21.53
N GLU A 58 24.20 8.06 -21.33
CA GLU A 58 25.41 7.77 -20.54
C GLU A 58 25.06 7.36 -19.09
N ASN A 59 23.97 7.90 -18.54
CA ASN A 59 23.47 7.59 -17.20
C ASN A 59 22.31 6.60 -17.22
N SER A 60 22.18 5.77 -18.28
CA SER A 60 21.14 4.76 -18.37
C SER A 60 21.30 3.70 -17.29
N PHE A 61 20.18 3.23 -16.74
CA PHE A 61 20.21 2.14 -15.76
C PHE A 61 20.67 0.84 -16.39
N ARG A 62 21.64 0.19 -15.76
CA ARG A 62 22.22 -1.08 -16.21
C ARG A 62 22.12 -2.11 -15.10
N CYS A 63 21.94 -3.37 -15.46
CA CYS A 63 22.11 -4.50 -14.54
C CYS A 63 23.46 -5.20 -14.77
N ASP A 64 23.79 -6.13 -13.91
CA ASP A 64 24.91 -7.04 -14.15
C ASP A 64 24.56 -7.95 -15.34
N GLU A 65 25.26 -7.76 -16.46
CA GLU A 65 25.00 -8.47 -17.72
C GLU A 65 25.15 -9.98 -17.61
N LYS A 66 25.90 -10.48 -16.60
CA LYS A 66 26.06 -11.91 -16.33
C LYS A 66 24.76 -12.61 -15.92
N ILE A 67 23.68 -11.85 -15.67
CA ILE A 67 22.36 -12.45 -15.43
C ILE A 67 21.87 -13.29 -16.62
N PHE A 68 22.25 -12.91 -17.84
CA PHE A 68 21.87 -13.62 -19.05
C PHE A 68 22.61 -14.96 -19.22
N ASP A 69 23.71 -15.15 -18.50
CA ASP A 69 24.53 -16.39 -18.51
C ASP A 69 24.11 -17.42 -17.44
N LEU A 70 23.11 -17.05 -16.60
CA LEU A 70 22.67 -17.91 -15.49
C LEU A 70 21.89 -19.16 -15.94
N GLY A 71 21.42 -19.20 -17.19
CA GLY A 71 20.52 -20.25 -17.67
C GLY A 71 19.12 -20.20 -17.05
N ILE A 72 18.79 -19.10 -16.40
CA ILE A 72 17.47 -18.81 -15.83
C ILE A 72 16.67 -18.05 -16.88
N PRO A 73 15.37 -18.38 -17.12
CA PRO A 73 14.53 -17.62 -18.03
C PRO A 73 14.47 -16.14 -17.67
N VAL A 74 14.63 -15.27 -18.69
CA VAL A 74 14.58 -13.81 -18.52
C VAL A 74 13.51 -13.21 -19.43
N LEU A 75 12.66 -12.35 -18.85
CA LEU A 75 11.67 -11.53 -19.59
C LEU A 75 12.03 -10.06 -19.47
N GLY A 76 12.33 -9.40 -20.58
CA GLY A 76 12.49 -7.95 -20.65
C GLY A 76 11.18 -7.27 -21.04
N ILE A 77 10.72 -6.31 -20.25
CA ILE A 77 9.53 -5.50 -20.52
C ILE A 77 9.96 -4.09 -20.89
N CYS A 78 9.55 -3.59 -22.06
CA CYS A 78 9.81 -2.23 -22.56
C CYS A 78 11.33 -1.92 -22.52
N TYR A 79 11.80 -1.11 -21.56
CA TYR A 79 13.22 -0.83 -21.38
C TYR A 79 14.05 -2.12 -21.17
N GLY A 80 13.56 -3.08 -20.41
CA GLY A 80 14.23 -4.36 -20.19
C GLY A 80 14.45 -5.16 -21.49
N MET A 81 13.49 -5.12 -22.43
CA MET A 81 13.67 -5.69 -23.77
C MET A 81 14.74 -4.94 -24.55
N GLN A 82 14.76 -3.61 -24.52
CA GLN A 82 15.75 -2.78 -25.21
C GLN A 82 17.16 -3.01 -24.66
N LEU A 83 17.29 -3.14 -23.32
CA LEU A 83 18.56 -3.44 -22.66
C LEU A 83 19.10 -4.80 -23.10
N MET A 84 18.24 -5.83 -23.14
CA MET A 84 18.58 -7.16 -23.63
C MET A 84 19.01 -7.11 -25.10
N THR A 85 18.29 -6.37 -25.95
CA THR A 85 18.62 -6.17 -27.36
C THR A 85 20.02 -5.59 -27.52
N GLN A 86 20.34 -4.54 -26.78
CA GLN A 86 21.65 -3.89 -26.85
C GLN A 86 22.78 -4.82 -26.37
N HIS A 87 22.56 -5.55 -25.29
CA HIS A 87 23.53 -6.51 -24.75
C HIS A 87 23.93 -7.57 -25.77
N PHE A 88 22.98 -8.13 -26.51
CA PHE A 88 23.24 -9.17 -27.51
C PHE A 88 23.56 -8.66 -28.92
N GLY A 89 23.78 -7.34 -29.07
CA GLY A 89 24.26 -6.75 -30.34
C GLY A 89 23.15 -6.43 -31.35
N GLY A 90 21.89 -6.44 -30.97
CA GLY A 90 20.80 -5.91 -31.76
C GLY A 90 20.78 -4.39 -31.72
N ARG A 91 19.81 -3.76 -32.38
CA ARG A 91 19.75 -2.32 -32.54
C ARG A 91 18.43 -1.73 -32.05
N VAL A 92 18.55 -0.73 -31.18
CA VAL A 92 17.46 0.09 -30.66
C VAL A 92 17.61 1.50 -31.22
N GLU A 93 16.53 2.13 -31.63
CA GLU A 93 16.52 3.49 -32.15
C GLU A 93 15.39 4.31 -31.54
N LYS A 94 15.55 5.64 -31.57
CA LYS A 94 14.49 6.55 -31.20
C LYS A 94 13.33 6.46 -32.20
N ALA A 95 12.13 6.23 -31.71
CA ALA A 95 10.95 6.16 -32.55
C ALA A 95 10.69 7.51 -33.23
N HIS A 96 10.35 7.50 -34.53
CA HIS A 96 9.90 8.71 -35.22
C HIS A 96 8.63 9.29 -34.59
N ASN A 97 7.70 8.42 -34.22
CA ASN A 97 6.49 8.75 -33.47
C ASN A 97 6.51 7.97 -32.17
N ARG A 98 6.39 8.69 -31.04
CA ARG A 98 6.23 8.06 -29.74
C ARG A 98 4.92 7.29 -29.67
N GLU A 99 4.91 6.17 -28.99
CA GLU A 99 3.73 5.32 -28.89
C GLU A 99 3.29 5.22 -27.42
N TYR A 100 2.17 5.87 -27.12
CA TYR A 100 1.55 5.87 -25.79
C TYR A 100 0.09 5.50 -25.89
N GLY A 101 -0.34 4.48 -25.13
CA GLY A 101 -1.73 4.05 -25.09
C GLY A 101 -1.96 2.68 -25.71
N LYS A 102 -3.20 2.46 -26.16
CA LYS A 102 -3.62 1.18 -26.76
C LYS A 102 -3.08 1.02 -28.17
N ALA A 103 -2.46 -0.12 -28.43
CA ALA A 103 -2.05 -0.56 -29.76
C ALA A 103 -2.51 -2.00 -30.02
N THR A 104 -2.69 -2.36 -31.29
CA THR A 104 -2.96 -3.75 -31.68
C THR A 104 -1.68 -4.38 -32.18
N ILE A 105 -1.30 -5.50 -31.60
CA ILE A 105 -0.19 -6.32 -32.10
C ILE A 105 -0.71 -7.55 -32.83
N THR A 106 0.10 -8.05 -33.77
CA THR A 106 -0.13 -9.31 -34.47
C THR A 106 1.01 -10.27 -34.19
N VAL A 107 0.68 -11.42 -33.64
CA VAL A 107 1.64 -12.51 -33.38
C VAL A 107 2.10 -13.12 -34.69
N GLN A 108 3.42 -13.23 -34.88
CA GLN A 108 4.05 -13.76 -36.09
C GLN A 108 4.65 -15.15 -35.87
N ASN A 109 5.05 -15.43 -34.61
CA ASN A 109 5.69 -16.68 -34.23
C ASN A 109 5.10 -17.20 -32.93
N GLU A 110 4.83 -18.50 -32.87
CA GLU A 110 4.36 -19.17 -31.64
C GLU A 110 5.54 -19.44 -30.71
N SER A 111 5.88 -18.44 -29.89
CA SER A 111 6.82 -18.63 -28.77
C SER A 111 6.10 -19.09 -27.50
N ALA A 112 6.87 -19.52 -26.50
CA ALA A 112 6.33 -19.92 -25.20
C ALA A 112 5.46 -18.84 -24.58
N LEU A 113 5.77 -17.53 -24.79
CA LEU A 113 5.00 -16.41 -24.27
C LEU A 113 3.60 -16.32 -24.85
N PHE A 114 3.44 -16.64 -26.13
CA PHE A 114 2.19 -16.47 -26.86
C PHE A 114 1.36 -17.77 -26.96
N ALA A 115 1.74 -18.80 -26.22
CA ALA A 115 1.01 -20.07 -26.21
C ALA A 115 -0.45 -19.86 -25.76
N ASN A 116 -1.39 -20.32 -26.58
CA ASN A 116 -2.85 -20.20 -26.36
C ASN A 116 -3.37 -18.75 -26.24
N ILE A 117 -2.65 -17.77 -26.78
CA ILE A 117 -3.08 -16.37 -26.87
C ILE A 117 -3.53 -16.05 -28.31
N PRO A 118 -4.61 -15.27 -28.54
CA PRO A 118 -5.04 -14.89 -29.87
C PRO A 118 -3.96 -14.15 -30.67
N ASN A 119 -3.91 -14.39 -31.99
CA ASN A 119 -2.89 -13.75 -32.85
C ASN A 119 -3.01 -12.23 -32.90
N GLU A 120 -4.22 -11.69 -32.84
CA GLU A 120 -4.44 -10.24 -32.70
C GLU A 120 -4.89 -9.90 -31.30
N GLN A 121 -4.22 -8.94 -30.66
CA GLN A 121 -4.55 -8.52 -29.31
C GLN A 121 -4.23 -7.04 -29.06
N VAL A 122 -5.00 -6.44 -28.16
CA VAL A 122 -4.78 -5.07 -27.70
C VAL A 122 -3.81 -5.08 -26.53
N VAL A 123 -2.76 -4.27 -26.65
CA VAL A 123 -1.74 -4.09 -25.63
C VAL A 123 -1.57 -2.61 -25.26
N TRP A 124 -0.89 -2.34 -24.14
CA TRP A 124 -0.56 -1.00 -23.69
C TRP A 124 0.89 -0.67 -24.01
N MET A 125 1.10 0.30 -24.89
CA MET A 125 2.41 0.83 -25.25
C MET A 125 2.73 2.07 -24.43
N SER A 126 4.00 2.23 -24.07
CA SER A 126 4.51 3.43 -23.36
C SER A 126 6.00 3.59 -23.62
N HIS A 127 6.39 3.95 -24.83
CA HIS A 127 7.80 4.03 -25.21
C HIS A 127 8.11 5.14 -26.20
N GLY A 128 9.34 5.67 -26.12
CA GLY A 128 9.93 6.63 -27.07
C GLY A 128 11.02 6.04 -27.95
N ASP A 129 11.55 4.87 -27.58
CA ASP A 129 12.54 4.09 -28.31
C ASP A 129 11.98 2.73 -28.66
N LEU A 130 12.49 2.11 -29.73
CA LEU A 130 12.00 0.81 -30.20
C LEU A 130 13.16 -0.04 -30.76
N VAL A 131 12.99 -1.34 -30.70
CA VAL A 131 13.89 -2.30 -31.31
C VAL A 131 13.63 -2.33 -32.81
N VAL A 132 14.68 -2.10 -33.62
CA VAL A 132 14.62 -2.10 -35.08
C VAL A 132 15.33 -3.29 -35.72
N GLU A 133 16.22 -3.94 -34.97
CA GLU A 133 16.95 -5.13 -35.39
C GLU A 133 17.13 -6.09 -34.20
N THR A 134 16.64 -7.31 -34.35
CA THR A 134 16.81 -8.35 -33.33
C THR A 134 18.27 -8.80 -33.25
N PRO A 135 18.74 -9.16 -32.04
CA PRO A 135 20.04 -9.80 -31.91
C PRO A 135 20.09 -11.17 -32.64
N GLU A 136 21.31 -11.67 -32.90
CA GLU A 136 21.52 -13.01 -33.45
C GLU A 136 20.88 -14.08 -32.53
N GLY A 137 20.13 -14.98 -33.10
CA GLY A 137 19.45 -16.07 -32.40
C GLY A 137 18.02 -15.72 -31.94
N PHE A 138 17.62 -14.43 -31.98
CA PHE A 138 16.27 -14.03 -31.63
C PHE A 138 15.33 -14.06 -32.84
N SER A 139 14.11 -14.54 -32.61
CA SER A 139 13.00 -14.47 -33.54
C SER A 139 12.08 -13.30 -33.20
N VAL A 140 11.44 -12.70 -34.21
CA VAL A 140 10.35 -11.71 -33.98
C VAL A 140 9.08 -12.49 -33.70
N ASP A 141 8.49 -12.28 -32.52
CA ASP A 141 7.28 -12.99 -32.10
C ASP A 141 6.01 -12.20 -32.39
N ALA A 142 6.05 -10.87 -32.30
CA ALA A 142 4.91 -10.02 -32.58
C ALA A 142 5.34 -8.68 -33.17
N VAL A 143 4.43 -8.08 -33.94
CA VAL A 143 4.60 -6.79 -34.62
C VAL A 143 3.39 -5.90 -34.41
N SER A 144 3.57 -4.57 -34.53
CA SER A 144 2.46 -3.60 -34.69
C SER A 144 2.74 -2.69 -35.89
N PRO A 145 1.78 -1.91 -36.38
CA PRO A 145 1.99 -0.97 -37.48
C PRO A 145 3.09 0.07 -37.20
N SER A 146 3.30 0.44 -35.95
CA SER A 146 4.27 1.46 -35.49
C SER A 146 5.52 0.86 -34.82
N CYS A 147 5.48 -0.42 -34.40
CA CYS A 147 6.59 -1.11 -33.76
C CYS A 147 6.88 -2.43 -34.49
N PRO A 148 7.91 -2.47 -35.34
CA PRO A 148 8.20 -3.65 -36.17
C PRO A 148 8.65 -4.86 -35.36
N ILE A 149 9.11 -4.68 -34.12
CA ILE A 149 9.48 -5.73 -33.18
C ILE A 149 8.80 -5.40 -31.83
N SER A 150 7.54 -5.81 -31.74
CA SER A 150 6.76 -5.62 -30.50
C SER A 150 7.00 -6.72 -29.47
N ALA A 151 7.50 -7.88 -29.92
CA ALA A 151 7.99 -8.96 -29.07
C ALA A 151 9.04 -9.77 -29.81
N MET A 152 9.98 -10.34 -29.05
CA MET A 152 11.03 -11.22 -29.57
C MET A 152 11.39 -12.30 -28.55
N SER A 153 11.92 -13.43 -29.01
CA SER A 153 12.41 -14.49 -28.14
C SER A 153 13.61 -15.25 -28.70
N ASP A 154 14.41 -15.78 -27.80
CA ASP A 154 15.36 -16.88 -28.05
C ASP A 154 14.97 -18.03 -27.12
N GLU A 155 14.23 -18.97 -27.66
CA GLU A 155 13.73 -20.14 -26.92
C GLU A 155 14.87 -21.03 -26.41
N SER A 156 16.00 -21.07 -27.14
CA SER A 156 17.15 -21.91 -26.76
C SER A 156 17.82 -21.42 -25.48
N ARG A 157 17.90 -20.10 -25.29
CA ARG A 157 18.46 -19.46 -24.12
C ARG A 157 17.37 -19.06 -23.09
N LYS A 158 16.10 -19.26 -23.43
CA LYS A 158 14.94 -18.85 -22.64
C LYS A 158 14.91 -17.33 -22.35
N LEU A 159 15.22 -16.54 -23.37
CA LEU A 159 15.21 -15.09 -23.32
C LEU A 159 14.01 -14.55 -24.09
N TYR A 160 13.25 -13.68 -23.45
CA TYR A 160 11.99 -13.15 -23.98
C TYR A 160 11.98 -11.64 -23.81
N GLY A 161 11.42 -10.93 -24.78
CA GLY A 161 11.25 -9.49 -24.71
C GLY A 161 9.92 -9.02 -25.28
N VAL A 162 9.28 -8.08 -24.60
CA VAL A 162 8.06 -7.40 -25.07
C VAL A 162 8.21 -5.88 -24.94
N GLN A 163 7.82 -5.15 -25.97
CA GLN A 163 7.89 -3.67 -25.97
C GLN A 163 6.75 -3.03 -25.19
N PHE A 164 5.62 -3.73 -25.09
CA PHE A 164 4.42 -3.30 -24.35
C PHE A 164 4.46 -3.74 -22.88
N HIS A 165 3.50 -3.25 -22.11
CA HIS A 165 3.35 -3.52 -20.69
C HIS A 165 2.27 -4.59 -20.42
N PRO A 166 2.62 -5.88 -20.27
CA PRO A 166 1.65 -6.94 -19.99
C PRO A 166 1.03 -6.83 -18.60
N GLU A 167 1.70 -6.18 -17.65
CA GLU A 167 1.28 -6.02 -16.26
C GLU A 167 0.08 -5.10 -16.08
N VAL A 168 -0.20 -4.21 -17.05
CA VAL A 168 -1.32 -3.25 -16.94
C VAL A 168 -2.61 -3.82 -17.50
N ARG A 169 -3.76 -3.47 -16.91
CA ARG A 169 -5.09 -3.97 -17.29
C ARG A 169 -5.50 -3.71 -18.75
N HIS A 170 -4.88 -2.71 -19.39
CA HIS A 170 -5.18 -2.36 -20.77
C HIS A 170 -4.57 -3.34 -21.79
N SER A 171 -3.61 -4.17 -21.38
CA SER A 171 -3.12 -5.31 -22.15
C SER A 171 -4.05 -6.50 -21.88
N VAL A 172 -4.96 -6.77 -22.86
CA VAL A 172 -6.10 -7.68 -22.68
C VAL A 172 -5.65 -9.09 -22.25
N TYR A 173 -4.62 -9.63 -22.88
CA TYR A 173 -4.04 -10.95 -22.58
C TYR A 173 -2.71 -10.84 -21.83
N GLY A 174 -2.45 -9.70 -21.18
CA GLY A 174 -1.19 -9.48 -20.46
C GLY A 174 -0.98 -10.47 -19.31
N ASN A 175 -2.03 -10.81 -18.58
CA ASN A 175 -1.98 -11.82 -17.53
C ASN A 175 -1.66 -13.22 -18.06
N ASP A 176 -2.22 -13.60 -19.22
CA ASP A 176 -1.97 -14.90 -19.82
C ASP A 176 -0.53 -15.02 -20.32
N LEU A 177 0.02 -13.93 -20.88
CA LEU A 177 1.42 -13.85 -21.28
C LEU A 177 2.35 -13.98 -20.07
N LEU A 178 2.09 -13.27 -18.98
CA LEU A 178 2.86 -13.39 -17.74
C LEU A 178 2.75 -14.79 -17.13
N LYS A 179 1.57 -15.43 -17.17
CA LYS A 179 1.40 -16.83 -16.75
C LYS A 179 2.22 -17.80 -17.63
N ASN A 180 2.22 -17.59 -18.94
CA ASN A 180 3.03 -18.39 -19.86
C ASN A 180 4.52 -18.29 -19.54
N PHE A 181 5.01 -17.08 -19.20
CA PHE A 181 6.38 -16.94 -18.73
C PHE A 181 6.60 -17.66 -17.40
N VAL A 182 5.77 -17.39 -16.38
CA VAL A 182 5.96 -17.90 -15.01
C VAL A 182 5.80 -19.42 -14.93
N PHE A 183 4.76 -19.98 -15.52
CA PHE A 183 4.48 -21.41 -15.44
C PHE A 183 5.12 -22.19 -16.59
N GLY A 184 5.08 -21.66 -17.82
CA GLY A 184 5.60 -22.31 -19.01
C GLY A 184 7.14 -22.25 -19.06
N ALA A 185 7.71 -21.06 -19.19
CA ALA A 185 9.15 -20.88 -19.35
C ALA A 185 9.93 -21.13 -18.07
N CYS A 186 9.46 -20.62 -16.91
CA CYS A 186 10.16 -20.73 -15.63
C CYS A 186 9.84 -22.02 -14.86
N GLY A 187 8.75 -22.73 -15.22
CA GLY A 187 8.34 -23.96 -14.52
C GLY A 187 8.04 -23.73 -13.03
N CYS A 188 7.45 -22.58 -12.70
CA CYS A 188 6.97 -22.30 -11.35
C CYS A 188 5.73 -23.14 -11.03
N SER A 189 5.46 -23.33 -9.76
CA SER A 189 4.21 -23.91 -9.24
C SER A 189 3.57 -22.92 -8.27
N GLU A 190 2.26 -22.96 -8.14
CA GLU A 190 1.56 -22.20 -7.13
C GLU A 190 1.99 -22.66 -5.72
N SER A 191 2.61 -21.77 -4.96
CA SER A 191 3.12 -22.03 -3.61
C SER A 191 2.99 -20.82 -2.69
N TRP A 192 2.58 -19.68 -3.25
CA TRP A 192 2.35 -18.45 -2.49
C TRP A 192 0.88 -18.35 -2.10
N SER A 193 0.60 -18.56 -0.81
CA SER A 193 -0.72 -18.35 -0.20
C SER A 193 -0.52 -17.74 1.19
N MET A 194 -1.55 -17.10 1.71
CA MET A 194 -1.48 -16.52 3.06
C MET A 194 -1.37 -17.60 4.13
N GLU A 195 -1.96 -18.77 3.93
CA GLU A 195 -1.83 -19.93 4.83
C GLU A 195 -0.36 -20.39 4.93
N ASN A 196 0.30 -20.61 3.81
CA ASN A 196 1.73 -20.97 3.78
C ASN A 196 2.60 -19.87 4.36
N PHE A 197 2.27 -18.60 4.09
CA PHE A 197 2.99 -17.47 4.67
C PHE A 197 2.91 -17.45 6.19
N ILE A 198 1.72 -17.68 6.77
CA ILE A 198 1.52 -17.74 8.22
C ILE A 198 2.45 -18.80 8.84
N GLU A 199 2.46 -20.02 8.31
CA GLU A 199 3.27 -21.11 8.86
C GLU A 199 4.78 -20.77 8.83
N ILE A 200 5.28 -20.28 7.69
CA ILE A 200 6.69 -19.94 7.50
C ILE A 200 7.09 -18.77 8.42
N GLU A 201 6.28 -17.73 8.47
CA GLU A 201 6.63 -16.52 9.23
C GLU A 201 6.50 -16.76 10.75
N MET A 202 5.52 -17.55 11.19
CA MET A 202 5.43 -17.97 12.60
C MET A 202 6.67 -18.75 13.04
N GLU A 203 7.17 -19.66 12.22
CA GLU A 203 8.39 -20.41 12.55
C GLU A 203 9.62 -19.50 12.61
N LYS A 204 9.75 -18.58 11.67
CA LYS A 204 10.82 -17.58 11.65
C LYS A 204 10.76 -16.65 12.89
N ILE A 205 9.56 -16.22 13.30
CA ILE A 205 9.35 -15.45 14.53
C ILE A 205 9.82 -16.25 15.75
N ARG A 206 9.42 -17.52 15.88
CA ARG A 206 9.85 -18.40 16.99
C ARG A 206 11.36 -18.53 17.07
N GLN A 207 12.01 -18.78 15.94
CA GLN A 207 13.47 -18.91 15.87
C GLN A 207 14.19 -17.59 16.23
N THR A 208 13.66 -16.46 15.80
CA THR A 208 14.23 -15.13 16.05
C THR A 208 14.08 -14.71 17.52
N VAL A 209 12.89 -14.92 18.09
CA VAL A 209 12.55 -14.48 19.44
C VAL A 209 13.12 -15.42 20.51
N GLY A 210 13.07 -16.72 20.29
CA GLY A 210 13.47 -17.72 21.30
C GLY A 210 12.64 -17.58 22.57
N ASP A 211 13.33 -17.39 23.72
CA ASP A 211 12.75 -17.21 25.04
C ASP A 211 12.53 -15.74 25.46
N LYS A 212 12.75 -14.81 24.54
CA LYS A 212 12.71 -13.36 24.79
C LYS A 212 11.31 -12.79 24.63
N LYS A 213 11.14 -11.52 25.04
CA LYS A 213 9.87 -10.81 25.00
C LYS A 213 9.82 -9.79 23.86
N VAL A 214 8.62 -9.63 23.30
CA VAL A 214 8.31 -8.70 22.21
C VAL A 214 7.31 -7.67 22.69
N LEU A 215 7.56 -6.40 22.37
CA LEU A 215 6.62 -5.29 22.53
C LEU A 215 6.03 -4.92 21.17
N CYS A 216 4.72 -4.65 21.11
CA CYS A 216 4.03 -4.20 19.92
C CYS A 216 3.17 -2.97 20.22
N ALA A 217 3.34 -1.90 19.44
CA ALA A 217 2.42 -0.76 19.47
C ALA A 217 1.16 -1.11 18.67
N LEU A 218 0.04 -1.29 19.35
CA LEU A 218 -1.24 -1.62 18.76
C LEU A 218 -2.04 -0.32 18.51
N SER A 219 -2.07 0.17 17.27
CA SER A 219 -2.80 1.39 16.92
C SER A 219 -4.29 1.16 16.61
N GLY A 220 -4.73 -0.09 16.54
CA GLY A 220 -6.06 -0.47 16.03
C GLY A 220 -6.21 -0.38 14.51
N GLY A 221 -5.17 -0.01 13.78
CA GLY A 221 -5.10 -0.13 12.33
C GLY A 221 -4.85 -1.58 11.88
N VAL A 222 -5.13 -1.89 10.61
CA VAL A 222 -5.01 -3.27 10.09
C VAL A 222 -3.59 -3.82 10.25
N ASP A 223 -2.55 -3.03 9.94
CA ASP A 223 -1.16 -3.52 9.95
C ASP A 223 -0.71 -3.92 11.36
N SER A 224 -0.85 -3.01 12.34
CA SER A 224 -0.51 -3.29 13.73
C SER A 224 -1.33 -4.45 14.30
N SER A 225 -2.58 -4.60 13.88
CA SER A 225 -3.46 -5.69 14.29
C SER A 225 -2.98 -7.04 13.75
N VAL A 226 -2.63 -7.09 12.46
CA VAL A 226 -2.12 -8.31 11.81
C VAL A 226 -0.77 -8.71 12.40
N VAL A 227 0.16 -7.74 12.59
CA VAL A 227 1.43 -7.99 13.27
C VAL A 227 1.21 -8.60 14.66
N ALA A 228 0.37 -7.96 15.46
CA ALA A 228 0.11 -8.40 16.83
C ALA A 228 -0.47 -9.81 16.89
N VAL A 229 -1.50 -10.12 16.06
CA VAL A 229 -2.11 -11.45 16.04
C VAL A 229 -1.17 -12.51 15.52
N LEU A 230 -0.39 -12.22 14.46
CA LEU A 230 0.58 -13.17 13.89
C LEU A 230 1.68 -13.52 14.90
N ILE A 231 2.24 -12.51 15.59
CA ILE A 231 3.26 -12.72 16.62
C ILE A 231 2.65 -13.46 17.81
N HIS A 232 1.45 -13.08 18.26
CA HIS A 232 0.77 -13.77 19.36
C HIS A 232 0.53 -15.26 19.05
N LYS A 233 0.09 -15.60 17.84
CA LYS A 233 -0.05 -17.00 17.42
C LYS A 233 1.29 -17.75 17.41
N ALA A 234 2.39 -17.05 17.14
CA ALA A 234 3.73 -17.66 17.12
C ALA A 234 4.29 -17.91 18.51
N ILE A 235 4.23 -16.92 19.42
CA ILE A 235 4.97 -16.90 20.72
C ILE A 235 4.06 -16.70 21.95
N GLY A 236 2.76 -16.53 21.79
CA GLY A 236 1.81 -16.41 22.91
C GLY A 236 2.11 -15.27 23.88
N ASP A 237 2.22 -15.57 25.16
CA ASP A 237 2.37 -14.60 26.26
C ASP A 237 3.71 -13.85 26.28
N GLN A 238 4.67 -14.23 25.43
CA GLN A 238 5.91 -13.45 25.25
C GLN A 238 5.65 -12.11 24.55
N LEU A 239 4.49 -11.93 23.91
CA LEU A 239 4.06 -10.67 23.32
C LEU A 239 3.30 -9.82 24.33
N THR A 240 3.70 -8.56 24.48
CA THR A 240 2.94 -7.51 25.16
C THR A 240 2.58 -6.44 24.13
N CYS A 241 1.30 -6.09 24.06
CA CYS A 241 0.82 -5.00 23.21
C CYS A 241 0.51 -3.76 24.04
N MET A 242 0.81 -2.58 23.52
CA MET A 242 0.44 -1.28 24.09
C MET A 242 -0.56 -0.59 23.16
N PHE A 243 -1.69 -0.18 23.71
CA PHE A 243 -2.70 0.62 23.02
C PHE A 243 -2.83 1.98 23.70
N VAL A 244 -2.51 3.06 22.99
CA VAL A 244 -2.57 4.44 23.50
C VAL A 244 -3.88 5.09 23.15
N ASP A 245 -4.71 5.42 24.15
CA ASP A 245 -5.88 6.26 24.02
C ASP A 245 -5.50 7.72 24.21
N HIS A 246 -5.24 8.40 23.10
CA HIS A 246 -4.80 9.81 23.07
C HIS A 246 -5.96 10.83 23.06
N GLY A 247 -7.21 10.38 23.21
CA GLY A 247 -8.38 11.26 23.23
C GLY A 247 -8.88 11.73 21.86
N LEU A 248 -8.19 11.41 20.78
CA LEU A 248 -8.54 11.79 19.40
C LEU A 248 -9.07 10.60 18.58
N LEU A 249 -9.45 9.51 19.25
CA LEU A 249 -10.04 8.33 18.63
C LEU A 249 -11.52 8.55 18.27
N ARG A 250 -12.01 7.72 17.35
CA ARG A 250 -13.43 7.65 17.01
C ARG A 250 -14.25 7.16 18.21
N LYS A 251 -15.57 7.41 18.16
CA LYS A 251 -16.52 6.89 19.17
C LYS A 251 -16.44 5.35 19.25
N GLY A 252 -16.26 4.84 20.48
CA GLY A 252 -16.23 3.40 20.76
C GLY A 252 -15.01 2.64 20.23
N GLU A 253 -14.02 3.34 19.68
CA GLU A 253 -12.85 2.70 19.05
C GLU A 253 -11.94 2.02 20.08
N ALA A 254 -11.63 2.68 21.18
CA ALA A 254 -10.78 2.13 22.22
C ALA A 254 -11.40 0.87 22.85
N GLU A 255 -12.70 0.91 23.13
CA GLU A 255 -13.44 -0.22 23.67
C GLU A 255 -13.48 -1.41 22.70
N SER A 256 -13.72 -1.13 21.41
CA SER A 256 -13.74 -2.15 20.35
C SER A 256 -12.37 -2.82 20.20
N VAL A 257 -11.29 -2.06 20.15
CA VAL A 257 -9.92 -2.58 20.07
C VAL A 257 -9.61 -3.45 21.30
N MET A 258 -9.83 -2.94 22.50
CA MET A 258 -9.59 -3.69 23.73
C MET A 258 -10.37 -5.00 23.75
N LYS A 259 -11.68 -4.96 23.48
CA LYS A 259 -12.53 -6.15 23.46
C LYS A 259 -12.03 -7.18 22.44
N THR A 260 -11.72 -6.76 21.23
CA THR A 260 -11.27 -7.70 20.19
C THR A 260 -9.98 -8.42 20.59
N PHE A 261 -8.99 -7.69 21.08
CA PHE A 261 -7.68 -8.30 21.30
C PHE A 261 -7.55 -8.97 22.67
N THR A 262 -8.19 -8.44 23.73
CA THR A 262 -8.14 -9.10 25.06
C THR A 262 -9.15 -10.24 25.21
N GLU A 263 -10.37 -10.05 24.77
CA GLU A 263 -11.41 -11.08 24.92
C GLU A 263 -11.44 -12.06 23.72
N GLY A 264 -11.30 -11.53 22.48
CA GLY A 264 -11.37 -12.34 21.27
C GLY A 264 -10.10 -13.15 20.99
N PHE A 265 -8.94 -12.54 21.15
CA PHE A 265 -7.64 -13.20 20.89
C PHE A 265 -6.89 -13.58 22.17
N HIS A 266 -7.39 -13.22 23.36
CA HIS A 266 -6.74 -13.49 24.66
C HIS A 266 -5.31 -12.95 24.76
N MET A 267 -5.05 -11.81 24.15
CA MET A 267 -3.73 -11.17 24.11
C MET A 267 -3.49 -10.31 25.34
N ASN A 268 -2.23 -10.19 25.74
CA ASN A 268 -1.81 -9.24 26.77
C ASN A 268 -1.73 -7.82 26.18
N VAL A 269 -2.77 -7.00 26.43
CA VAL A 269 -2.86 -5.63 25.93
C VAL A 269 -2.94 -4.65 27.09
N ILE A 270 -1.98 -3.73 27.17
CA ILE A 270 -1.95 -2.63 28.14
C ILE A 270 -2.61 -1.41 27.48
N LYS A 271 -3.75 -0.97 28.02
CA LYS A 271 -4.37 0.29 27.61
C LYS A 271 -3.75 1.44 28.40
N ILE A 272 -3.23 2.42 27.68
CA ILE A 272 -2.65 3.64 28.24
C ILE A 272 -3.63 4.79 28.02
N ASP A 273 -4.17 5.35 29.09
CA ASP A 273 -4.98 6.58 29.03
C ASP A 273 -4.05 7.80 29.05
N ALA A 274 -3.88 8.40 27.88
CA ALA A 274 -3.04 9.57 27.67
C ALA A 274 -3.82 10.83 27.23
N LYS A 275 -5.17 10.79 27.32
CA LYS A 275 -6.05 11.86 26.82
C LYS A 275 -5.64 13.25 27.30
N ASP A 276 -5.51 13.43 28.62
CA ASP A 276 -5.16 14.72 29.20
C ASP A 276 -3.79 15.20 28.74
N ARG A 277 -2.86 14.28 28.56
CA ARG A 277 -1.50 14.57 28.13
C ARG A 277 -1.46 15.12 26.70
N PHE A 278 -2.22 14.54 25.78
CA PHE A 278 -2.33 15.03 24.40
C PHE A 278 -3.14 16.32 24.32
N LEU A 279 -4.32 16.36 24.91
CA LEU A 279 -5.24 17.50 24.80
C LEU A 279 -4.66 18.75 25.43
N SER A 280 -3.94 18.63 26.55
CA SER A 280 -3.29 19.80 27.19
C SER A 280 -2.21 20.44 26.29
N LYS A 281 -1.46 19.64 25.51
CA LYS A 281 -0.46 20.15 24.58
C LYS A 281 -1.05 20.73 23.28
N LEU A 282 -2.25 20.33 22.92
CA LEU A 282 -2.97 20.83 21.76
C LEU A 282 -3.77 22.09 22.04
N LYS A 283 -3.90 22.49 23.31
CA LYS A 283 -4.65 23.69 23.68
C LYS A 283 -4.02 24.94 23.09
N GLY A 284 -4.83 25.74 22.37
CA GLY A 284 -4.39 26.96 21.67
C GLY A 284 -3.67 26.70 20.35
N VAL A 285 -3.55 25.45 19.90
CA VAL A 285 -2.87 25.10 18.65
C VAL A 285 -3.90 24.99 17.52
N SER A 286 -3.78 25.84 16.50
CA SER A 286 -4.68 25.87 15.33
C SER A 286 -4.00 25.49 14.03
N ASP A 287 -2.67 25.53 13.97
CA ASP A 287 -1.91 25.19 12.78
C ASP A 287 -1.86 23.65 12.57
N PRO A 288 -2.28 23.15 11.39
CA PRO A 288 -2.37 21.71 11.13
C PRO A 288 -1.05 20.96 11.27
N GLU A 289 0.04 21.57 10.81
CA GLU A 289 1.36 20.94 10.86
C GLU A 289 1.91 20.86 12.29
N GLN A 290 1.62 21.90 13.10
CA GLN A 290 1.96 21.86 14.53
C GLN A 290 1.14 20.80 15.27
N LYS A 291 -0.16 20.65 14.98
CA LYS A 291 -0.99 19.58 15.55
C LYS A 291 -0.37 18.21 15.24
N ARG A 292 -0.04 17.95 13.97
CA ARG A 292 0.60 16.68 13.54
C ARG A 292 1.90 16.40 14.28
N LYS A 293 2.77 17.40 14.40
CA LYS A 293 4.06 17.27 15.11
C LYS A 293 3.88 17.00 16.60
N ILE A 294 2.97 17.73 17.25
CA ILE A 294 2.70 17.55 18.70
C ILE A 294 2.15 16.14 18.92
N ILE A 295 1.16 15.70 18.15
CA ILE A 295 0.54 14.39 18.31
C ILE A 295 1.56 13.28 18.04
N GLY A 296 2.33 13.38 16.96
CA GLY A 296 3.36 12.39 16.62
C GLY A 296 4.43 12.26 17.68
N ASN A 297 5.02 13.40 18.12
CA ASN A 297 6.06 13.40 19.15
C ASN A 297 5.53 12.88 20.50
N GLU A 298 4.31 13.30 20.87
CA GLU A 298 3.75 12.89 22.15
C GLU A 298 3.43 11.40 22.18
N PHE A 299 3.03 10.83 21.05
CA PHE A 299 2.81 9.40 20.92
C PHE A 299 4.11 8.62 21.22
N ILE A 300 5.23 9.09 20.68
CA ILE A 300 6.55 8.50 20.94
C ILE A 300 6.90 8.59 22.42
N TYR A 301 6.79 9.78 23.02
CA TYR A 301 7.12 9.97 24.43
C TYR A 301 6.26 9.11 25.38
N VAL A 302 4.95 9.00 25.10
CA VAL A 302 4.06 8.12 25.88
C VAL A 302 4.49 6.67 25.77
N PHE A 303 4.79 6.24 24.53
CA PHE A 303 5.23 4.87 24.28
C PHE A 303 6.54 4.57 24.99
N ASP A 304 7.53 5.47 24.94
CA ASP A 304 8.83 5.33 25.59
C ASP A 304 8.70 5.29 27.11
N ASP A 305 7.91 6.22 27.70
CA ASP A 305 7.68 6.27 29.15
C ASP A 305 7.03 4.98 29.68
N GLU A 306 6.13 4.38 28.90
CA GLU A 306 5.45 3.14 29.29
C GLU A 306 6.32 1.90 29.00
N ALA A 307 7.05 1.88 27.89
CA ALA A 307 7.98 0.81 27.56
C ALA A 307 9.11 0.69 28.60
N ALA A 308 9.60 1.81 29.13
CA ALA A 308 10.61 1.84 30.17
C ALA A 308 10.17 1.20 31.51
N LYS A 309 8.87 1.05 31.73
CA LYS A 309 8.30 0.36 32.90
C LYS A 309 8.27 -1.16 32.76
N LEU A 310 8.47 -1.67 31.54
CA LEU A 310 8.44 -3.09 31.23
C LEU A 310 9.86 -3.67 31.30
N GLU A 311 10.02 -4.76 32.05
CA GLU A 311 11.30 -5.44 32.19
C GLU A 311 11.46 -6.58 31.18
N GLY A 312 12.66 -6.69 30.62
CA GLY A 312 13.06 -7.82 29.79
C GLY A 312 12.45 -7.84 28.40
N ILE A 313 12.13 -6.67 27.83
CA ILE A 313 11.77 -6.54 26.43
C ILE A 313 13.05 -6.46 25.57
N ASP A 314 13.19 -7.36 24.62
CA ASP A 314 14.32 -7.42 23.69
C ASP A 314 13.96 -6.94 22.28
N PHE A 315 12.68 -7.07 21.89
CA PHE A 315 12.22 -6.81 20.53
C PHE A 315 11.06 -5.83 20.49
N LEU A 316 11.05 -5.00 19.44
CA LEU A 316 9.92 -4.14 19.06
C LEU A 316 9.34 -4.64 17.73
N ALA A 317 8.04 -4.90 17.72
CA ALA A 317 7.32 -5.30 16.51
C ALA A 317 6.82 -4.07 15.76
N GLN A 318 7.05 -4.03 14.44
CA GLN A 318 6.61 -2.98 13.52
C GLN A 318 5.83 -3.54 12.33
N GLY A 319 4.84 -2.78 11.88
CA GLY A 319 4.01 -3.12 10.72
C GLY A 319 4.55 -2.54 9.41
N THR A 320 5.85 -2.56 9.20
CA THR A 320 6.50 -2.14 7.95
C THR A 320 6.01 -3.02 6.80
N LEU A 321 5.55 -2.41 5.72
CA LEU A 321 5.09 -3.10 4.52
C LEU A 321 6.18 -3.16 3.45
N TYR A 322 5.98 -4.01 2.45
CA TYR A 322 6.89 -4.13 1.32
C TYR A 322 7.03 -2.82 0.53
N THR A 323 5.95 -2.06 0.38
CA THR A 323 5.95 -0.72 -0.23
C THR A 323 6.84 0.25 0.51
N ASP A 324 6.85 0.23 1.84
CA ASP A 324 7.69 1.12 2.67
C ASP A 324 9.18 0.84 2.45
N ILE A 325 9.54 -0.45 2.24
CA ILE A 325 10.91 -0.87 1.95
C ILE A 325 11.33 -0.41 0.56
N ILE A 326 10.50 -0.63 -0.46
CA ILE A 326 10.79 -0.21 -1.83
C ILE A 326 10.98 1.31 -1.91
N GLU A 327 10.07 2.06 -1.31
CA GLU A 327 10.14 3.52 -1.27
C GLU A 327 11.37 4.02 -0.52
N SER A 328 11.79 3.36 0.56
CA SER A 328 12.98 3.73 1.33
C SER A 328 14.31 3.44 0.62
N GLY A 329 14.32 2.59 -0.40
CA GLY A 329 15.50 2.27 -1.23
C GLY A 329 15.80 3.32 -2.31
N THR A 330 14.90 4.27 -2.58
CA THR A 330 15.13 5.34 -3.56
C THR A 330 15.87 6.54 -2.95
N ALA A 331 16.72 7.22 -3.73
CA ALA A 331 17.55 8.35 -3.26
C ALA A 331 16.73 9.53 -2.67
N THR A 332 15.44 9.62 -3.01
CA THR A 332 14.48 10.61 -2.48
C THR A 332 13.90 10.19 -1.10
N ALA A 333 14.06 8.95 -0.70
CA ALA A 333 13.38 8.35 0.45
C ALA A 333 14.13 8.53 1.79
N GLN A 334 15.36 9.03 1.80
CA GLN A 334 16.03 9.38 3.07
C GLN A 334 15.27 10.44 3.89
N THR A 335 14.41 11.23 3.23
CA THR A 335 13.59 12.25 3.88
C THR A 335 12.27 11.69 4.41
N ILE A 336 11.76 10.56 3.89
CA ILE A 336 10.47 9.97 4.27
C ILE A 336 10.61 9.00 5.46
N LYS A 337 11.80 8.44 5.69
CA LYS A 337 12.09 7.57 6.85
C LYS A 337 11.80 8.20 8.23
N SER A 338 11.70 9.53 8.30
CA SER A 338 11.44 10.24 9.55
C SER A 338 9.94 10.26 9.97
N HIS A 339 9.00 9.88 9.10
CA HIS A 339 7.57 10.05 9.36
C HIS A 339 6.78 8.75 9.56
N HIS A 340 7.28 7.60 9.15
CA HIS A 340 6.59 6.30 9.28
C HIS A 340 7.28 5.31 10.21
N ASN A 341 8.54 5.49 10.52
CA ASN A 341 9.22 4.75 11.57
C ASN A 341 9.07 5.48 12.90
N VAL A 342 8.97 4.74 13.98
CA VAL A 342 9.19 5.20 15.34
C VAL A 342 10.65 5.68 15.44
N GLY A 343 10.97 6.71 14.67
CA GLY A 343 12.29 7.34 14.54
C GLY A 343 12.56 8.35 15.64
N GLY A 344 12.04 8.09 16.82
CA GLY A 344 12.20 8.87 18.02
C GLY A 344 12.45 8.03 19.26
N LEU A 345 12.66 6.71 19.11
CA LEU A 345 13.14 5.91 20.23
C LEU A 345 14.47 6.50 20.71
N PRO A 346 14.66 6.74 22.01
CA PRO A 346 15.92 7.19 22.56
C PRO A 346 17.06 6.30 22.05
N GLU A 347 18.22 6.90 21.73
CA GLU A 347 19.40 6.16 21.29
C GLU A 347 19.84 5.07 22.28
N ASP A 348 19.35 5.15 23.52
CA ASP A 348 19.60 4.20 24.62
C ASP A 348 18.68 2.98 24.62
N MET A 349 17.53 2.99 23.89
CA MET A 349 16.64 1.84 23.77
C MET A 349 17.05 0.96 22.58
N GLN A 350 17.85 -0.06 22.84
CA GLN A 350 18.35 -1.00 21.83
C GLN A 350 17.39 -2.19 21.63
N PHE A 351 16.14 -1.93 21.24
CA PHE A 351 15.28 -3.02 20.78
C PHE A 351 15.72 -3.52 19.41
N LYS A 352 15.72 -4.82 19.23
CA LYS A 352 15.79 -5.42 17.90
C LYS A 352 14.41 -5.33 17.23
N LEU A 353 14.37 -5.05 15.92
CA LEU A 353 13.11 -4.97 15.21
C LEU A 353 12.64 -6.35 14.73
N ILE A 354 11.33 -6.57 14.79
CA ILE A 354 10.64 -7.68 14.14
C ILE A 354 9.58 -7.06 13.20
N GLU A 355 9.72 -7.33 11.90
CA GLU A 355 8.91 -6.74 10.84
C GLU A 355 8.29 -7.85 9.97
N PRO A 356 7.30 -8.59 10.47
CA PRO A 356 6.79 -9.79 9.81
C PRO A 356 5.99 -9.51 8.53
N LEU A 357 5.61 -8.26 8.28
CA LEU A 357 4.86 -7.87 7.08
C LEU A 357 5.71 -7.26 5.98
N ASN A 358 7.02 -7.19 6.16
CA ASN A 358 7.94 -6.48 5.27
C ASN A 358 8.02 -7.06 3.85
N ALA A 359 7.52 -8.26 3.63
CA ALA A 359 7.41 -8.91 2.32
C ALA A 359 6.02 -8.77 1.68
N LEU A 360 5.04 -8.13 2.35
CA LEU A 360 3.64 -8.10 1.92
C LEU A 360 3.20 -6.72 1.41
N PHE A 361 2.38 -6.73 0.36
CA PHE A 361 1.59 -5.57 -0.05
C PHE A 361 0.37 -5.38 0.87
N LYS A 362 -0.24 -4.19 0.84
CA LYS A 362 -1.37 -3.84 1.70
C LYS A 362 -2.60 -4.75 1.54
N ASP A 363 -2.89 -5.17 0.32
CA ASP A 363 -3.96 -6.11 0.01
C ASP A 363 -3.67 -7.53 0.51
N GLU A 364 -2.40 -7.98 0.44
CA GLU A 364 -1.95 -9.24 1.03
C GLU A 364 -2.05 -9.21 2.57
N VAL A 365 -1.72 -8.07 3.21
CA VAL A 365 -1.90 -7.90 4.66
C VAL A 365 -3.37 -8.03 5.07
N ARG A 366 -4.29 -7.49 4.27
CA ARG A 366 -5.73 -7.67 4.53
C ARG A 366 -6.16 -9.12 4.35
N ALA A 367 -5.71 -9.80 3.30
CA ALA A 367 -5.96 -11.22 3.10
C ALA A 367 -5.41 -12.06 4.27
N LEU A 368 -4.17 -11.74 4.71
CA LEU A 368 -3.56 -12.35 5.89
C LEU A 368 -4.39 -12.11 7.16
N GLY A 369 -4.88 -10.88 7.36
CA GLY A 369 -5.76 -10.56 8.50
C GLY A 369 -7.04 -11.38 8.53
N THR A 370 -7.66 -11.59 7.37
CA THR A 370 -8.84 -12.45 7.23
C THR A 370 -8.51 -13.91 7.58
N GLU A 371 -7.38 -14.43 7.06
CA GLU A 371 -6.92 -15.80 7.34
C GLU A 371 -6.57 -16.02 8.82
N LEU A 372 -6.02 -14.99 9.47
CA LEU A 372 -5.75 -15.02 10.92
C LEU A 372 -7.02 -14.97 11.79
N GLY A 373 -8.19 -14.71 11.19
CA GLY A 373 -9.48 -14.60 11.88
C GLY A 373 -9.72 -13.25 12.53
N ILE A 374 -9.04 -12.19 12.09
CA ILE A 374 -9.29 -10.83 12.57
C ILE A 374 -10.65 -10.36 12.00
N PRO A 375 -11.52 -9.74 12.81
CA PRO A 375 -12.82 -9.27 12.34
C PRO A 375 -12.72 -8.32 11.13
N ASP A 376 -13.65 -8.49 10.20
CA ASP A 376 -13.75 -7.67 8.98
C ASP A 376 -13.75 -6.15 9.26
N GLU A 377 -14.35 -5.74 10.37
CA GLU A 377 -14.39 -4.33 10.81
C GLU A 377 -13.00 -3.73 11.07
N ILE A 378 -12.01 -4.56 11.36
CA ILE A 378 -10.60 -4.16 11.53
C ILE A 378 -9.84 -4.33 10.23
N VAL A 379 -9.96 -5.51 9.59
CA VAL A 379 -9.22 -5.86 8.36
C VAL A 379 -9.55 -4.88 7.21
N TRP A 380 -10.83 -4.57 7.06
CA TRP A 380 -11.32 -3.73 5.96
C TRP A 380 -11.62 -2.29 6.39
N ARG A 381 -11.17 -1.93 7.56
CA ARG A 381 -11.31 -0.57 8.06
C ARG A 381 -10.76 0.43 7.04
N GLN A 382 -11.54 1.49 6.79
CA GLN A 382 -11.08 2.62 6.01
C GLN A 382 -9.84 3.28 6.65
N PRO A 383 -8.97 3.94 5.87
CA PRO A 383 -7.84 4.67 6.41
C PRO A 383 -8.27 5.65 7.52
N PHE A 384 -7.49 5.70 8.59
CA PHE A 384 -7.65 6.67 9.66
C PHE A 384 -6.29 7.29 9.95
N PRO A 385 -6.17 8.61 9.88
CA PRO A 385 -4.88 9.27 10.00
C PRO A 385 -4.29 9.10 11.41
N GLY A 386 -2.95 9.08 11.51
CA GLY A 386 -2.26 8.98 12.79
C GLY A 386 -2.69 10.06 13.82
N PRO A 387 -2.89 11.34 13.43
CA PRO A 387 -3.40 12.37 14.33
C PRO A 387 -4.87 12.21 14.74
N GLY A 388 -5.57 11.20 14.23
CA GLY A 388 -6.95 10.91 14.57
C GLY A 388 -7.91 12.04 14.20
N LEU A 389 -8.88 12.31 15.08
CA LEU A 389 -9.84 13.39 14.89
C LEU A 389 -9.22 14.79 15.03
N GLY A 390 -7.96 14.90 15.46
CA GLY A 390 -7.28 16.19 15.64
C GLY A 390 -7.17 17.02 14.36
N ILE A 391 -7.08 16.35 13.19
CA ILE A 391 -7.05 17.02 11.87
C ILE A 391 -8.42 17.08 11.18
N ARG A 392 -9.47 16.67 11.88
CA ARG A 392 -10.88 16.80 11.44
C ARG A 392 -11.63 17.88 12.19
N VAL A 393 -11.00 18.49 13.20
CA VAL A 393 -11.41 19.74 13.83
C VAL A 393 -10.48 20.83 13.31
N LEU A 394 -10.94 21.65 12.38
CA LEU A 394 -10.18 22.77 11.85
C LEU A 394 -10.02 23.84 12.92
N GLY A 395 -8.81 24.41 12.99
CA GLY A 395 -8.47 25.36 14.05
C GLY A 395 -8.22 24.71 15.40
N GLU A 396 -8.47 25.43 16.50
CA GLU A 396 -8.21 24.95 17.85
C GLU A 396 -9.15 23.80 18.25
N ILE A 397 -8.56 22.75 18.85
CA ILE A 397 -9.28 21.60 19.37
C ILE A 397 -9.85 21.92 20.76
N SER A 398 -11.11 21.56 20.99
CA SER A 398 -11.75 21.56 22.31
C SER A 398 -12.59 20.29 22.49
N ASP A 399 -12.93 19.97 23.75
CA ASP A 399 -13.72 18.79 24.08
C ASP A 399 -15.08 18.81 23.36
N ASP A 400 -15.76 19.95 23.34
CA ASP A 400 -17.05 20.12 22.66
C ASP A 400 -16.93 19.87 21.14
N LYS A 401 -15.88 20.41 20.50
CA LYS A 401 -15.64 20.21 19.07
C LYS A 401 -15.30 18.76 18.74
N LEU A 402 -14.52 18.11 19.59
CA LEU A 402 -14.21 16.68 19.44
C LEU A 402 -15.45 15.82 19.58
N GLU A 403 -16.33 16.14 20.52
CA GLU A 403 -17.58 15.41 20.70
C GLU A 403 -18.49 15.56 19.47
N ILE A 404 -18.63 16.78 18.95
CA ILE A 404 -19.40 17.05 17.73
C ILE A 404 -18.88 16.17 16.55
N VAL A 405 -17.56 16.12 16.34
CA VAL A 405 -16.98 15.31 15.26
C VAL A 405 -17.16 13.82 15.53
N ARG A 406 -16.99 13.35 16.77
CA ARG A 406 -17.19 11.93 17.13
C ARG A 406 -18.61 11.46 16.85
N GLU A 407 -19.60 12.23 17.30
CA GLU A 407 -21.01 11.88 17.14
C GLU A 407 -21.42 11.93 15.66
N SER A 408 -21.05 13.01 14.96
CA SER A 408 -21.37 13.15 13.53
C SER A 408 -20.68 12.08 12.66
N ASP A 409 -19.41 11.76 12.93
CA ASP A 409 -18.68 10.70 12.24
C ASP A 409 -19.27 9.30 12.51
N TYR A 410 -19.73 9.07 13.73
CA TYR A 410 -20.41 7.84 14.10
C TYR A 410 -21.70 7.65 13.30
N ILE A 411 -22.53 8.69 13.21
CA ILE A 411 -23.79 8.67 12.44
C ILE A 411 -23.51 8.42 10.96
N LEU A 412 -22.55 9.13 10.38
CA LEU A 412 -22.15 8.95 8.98
C LEU A 412 -21.72 7.48 8.71
N ARG A 413 -20.84 6.94 9.54
CA ARG A 413 -20.35 5.55 9.37
C ARG A 413 -21.46 4.51 9.54
N GLU A 414 -22.37 4.74 10.47
CA GLU A 414 -23.51 3.85 10.70
C GLU A 414 -24.44 3.81 9.47
N GLU A 415 -24.79 4.97 8.90
CA GLU A 415 -25.70 5.04 7.76
C GLU A 415 -25.06 4.54 6.45
N ILE A 416 -23.77 4.80 6.23
CA ILE A 416 -23.01 4.22 5.10
C ILE A 416 -23.00 2.69 5.21
N ARG A 417 -22.80 2.12 6.40
CA ARG A 417 -22.86 0.67 6.64
C ARG A 417 -24.25 0.10 6.38
N LYS A 418 -25.30 0.72 6.90
CA LYS A 418 -26.70 0.30 6.64
C LYS A 418 -27.06 0.32 5.17
N ALA A 419 -26.50 1.26 4.41
CA ALA A 419 -26.65 1.35 2.97
C ALA A 419 -25.81 0.35 2.17
N GLY A 420 -24.90 -0.42 2.82
CA GLY A 420 -24.01 -1.38 2.16
C GLY A 420 -22.88 -0.74 1.34
N LEU A 421 -22.60 0.54 1.54
CA LEU A 421 -21.64 1.32 0.75
C LEU A 421 -20.20 1.30 1.30
N GLU A 422 -19.97 0.68 2.44
CA GLU A 422 -18.68 0.71 3.16
C GLU A 422 -17.50 0.10 2.39
N ARG A 423 -17.77 -0.78 1.40
CA ARG A 423 -16.75 -1.39 0.51
C ARG A 423 -16.55 -0.62 -0.79
N GLU A 424 -17.55 0.18 -1.19
CA GLU A 424 -17.51 0.96 -2.43
C GLU A 424 -16.81 2.31 -2.22
N ILE A 425 -16.98 2.91 -1.02
CA ILE A 425 -16.40 4.19 -0.66
C ILE A 425 -15.07 3.94 0.05
N TRP A 426 -13.97 4.42 -0.55
CA TRP A 426 -12.62 4.17 -0.05
C TRP A 426 -12.34 4.83 1.31
N GLN A 427 -12.78 6.09 1.49
CA GLN A 427 -12.71 6.83 2.76
C GLN A 427 -13.86 7.80 2.88
N TYR A 428 -14.45 7.89 4.06
CA TYR A 428 -15.54 8.81 4.40
C TYR A 428 -15.48 9.21 5.87
N PHE A 429 -15.73 10.49 6.15
CA PHE A 429 -15.66 11.06 7.49
C PHE A 429 -16.38 12.39 7.56
N THR A 430 -16.61 12.88 8.79
CA THR A 430 -17.05 14.24 9.04
C THR A 430 -15.90 15.13 9.45
N VAL A 431 -16.01 16.41 9.13
CA VAL A 431 -15.07 17.47 9.48
C VAL A 431 -15.81 18.66 10.05
N LEU A 432 -15.23 19.30 11.08
CA LEU A 432 -15.73 20.52 11.66
C LEU A 432 -14.89 21.72 11.19
N PRO A 433 -15.34 22.49 10.20
CA PRO A 433 -14.55 23.58 9.61
C PRO A 433 -14.56 24.89 10.45
N ASP A 434 -15.01 24.84 11.69
CA ASP A 434 -15.14 25.97 12.62
C ASP A 434 -16.01 27.13 12.09
N ILE A 435 -16.97 26.80 11.22
CA ILE A 435 -17.93 27.74 10.65
C ILE A 435 -19.26 27.63 11.39
N ARG A 436 -19.79 28.77 11.85
CA ARG A 436 -21.14 28.84 12.42
C ARG A 436 -22.11 29.48 11.45
N SER A 437 -23.31 29.00 11.46
CA SER A 437 -24.38 29.51 10.61
C SER A 437 -25.69 29.74 11.38
N VAL A 438 -26.53 30.60 10.84
CA VAL A 438 -27.87 30.82 11.38
C VAL A 438 -28.80 29.67 11.02
N GLY A 439 -29.52 29.17 11.99
CA GLY A 439 -30.57 28.17 11.82
C GLY A 439 -31.85 28.57 12.57
N VAL A 440 -32.90 27.80 12.35
CA VAL A 440 -34.16 27.89 13.10
C VAL A 440 -34.48 26.49 13.61
N MET A 441 -34.51 26.31 14.91
CA MET A 441 -34.80 25.03 15.55
C MET A 441 -35.84 25.25 16.67
N GLY A 442 -36.99 24.58 16.58
CA GLY A 442 -38.07 24.72 17.56
C GLY A 442 -38.56 26.17 17.73
N ASP A 443 -38.81 26.89 16.63
CA ASP A 443 -39.21 28.28 16.55
C ASP A 443 -38.19 29.31 17.12
N ALA A 444 -37.02 28.86 17.56
CA ALA A 444 -35.91 29.70 18.00
C ALA A 444 -34.83 29.85 16.96
N ARG A 445 -34.24 31.04 16.87
CA ARG A 445 -33.05 31.27 16.03
C ARG A 445 -31.84 30.72 16.73
N THR A 446 -31.06 29.90 16.02
CA THR A 446 -29.79 29.32 16.48
C THR A 446 -28.61 29.90 15.72
N TYR A 447 -27.42 29.79 16.30
CA TYR A 447 -26.15 30.14 15.67
C TYR A 447 -25.12 29.08 16.03
N ASP A 448 -25.13 27.97 15.26
CA ASP A 448 -24.45 26.76 15.57
C ASP A 448 -23.47 26.32 14.45
N TYR A 449 -22.74 25.27 14.68
CA TYR A 449 -21.71 24.78 13.76
C TYR A 449 -22.29 24.13 12.49
N THR A 450 -21.46 24.18 11.46
CA THR A 450 -21.69 23.46 10.21
C THR A 450 -20.77 22.24 10.20
N ILE A 451 -21.28 21.05 9.86
CA ILE A 451 -20.51 19.84 9.63
C ILE A 451 -20.30 19.64 8.13
N GLY A 452 -19.06 19.42 7.73
CA GLY A 452 -18.71 18.95 6.40
C GLY A 452 -18.67 17.41 6.34
N ILE A 453 -19.24 16.83 5.28
CA ILE A 453 -19.07 15.42 4.95
C ILE A 453 -18.04 15.34 3.83
N ARG A 454 -17.01 14.52 4.01
CA ARG A 454 -16.06 14.15 2.98
C ARG A 454 -16.18 12.66 2.70
N ALA A 455 -16.41 12.26 1.44
CA ALA A 455 -16.38 10.87 1.02
C ALA A 455 -15.77 10.76 -0.37
N VAL A 456 -14.83 9.84 -0.54
CA VAL A 456 -14.07 9.69 -1.77
C VAL A 456 -13.97 8.23 -2.20
N THR A 457 -13.92 8.03 -3.52
CA THR A 457 -13.54 6.77 -4.16
C THR A 457 -12.11 6.89 -4.68
N SER A 458 -11.29 5.89 -4.45
CA SER A 458 -9.90 5.83 -4.90
C SER A 458 -9.45 4.37 -5.03
N ILE A 459 -8.36 4.15 -5.76
CA ILE A 459 -7.70 2.83 -5.85
C ILE A 459 -6.46 2.83 -4.98
N ASP A 460 -5.70 3.93 -4.99
CA ASP A 460 -4.36 4.03 -4.39
C ASP A 460 -4.19 5.22 -3.43
N GLY A 461 -5.20 6.08 -3.30
CA GLY A 461 -5.14 7.30 -2.49
C GLY A 461 -4.33 8.45 -3.13
N MET A 462 -3.65 8.23 -4.25
CA MET A 462 -2.91 9.29 -4.96
C MET A 462 -3.87 10.22 -5.69
N THR A 463 -4.84 9.64 -6.39
CA THR A 463 -5.95 10.36 -7.01
C THR A 463 -7.26 9.87 -6.43
N SER A 464 -8.24 10.76 -6.30
CA SER A 464 -9.57 10.39 -5.83
C SER A 464 -10.64 11.26 -6.44
N ASP A 465 -11.83 10.68 -6.62
CA ASP A 465 -13.03 11.41 -6.95
C ASP A 465 -13.97 11.39 -5.74
N TRP A 466 -14.88 12.39 -5.63
CA TRP A 466 -15.87 12.38 -4.58
C TRP A 466 -16.89 11.26 -4.80
N ALA A 467 -17.27 10.57 -3.73
CA ALA A 467 -18.25 9.48 -3.79
C ALA A 467 -19.66 10.03 -4.07
N ARG A 468 -20.44 9.31 -4.92
CA ARG A 468 -21.85 9.68 -5.19
C ARG A 468 -22.74 8.92 -4.24
N ILE A 469 -22.75 9.35 -2.96
CA ILE A 469 -23.68 8.79 -1.98
C ILE A 469 -25.12 9.07 -2.43
N PRO A 470 -26.02 8.07 -2.42
CA PRO A 470 -27.42 8.27 -2.77
C PRO A 470 -28.07 9.37 -1.94
N TRP A 471 -28.93 10.19 -2.57
CA TRP A 471 -29.53 11.35 -1.93
C TRP A 471 -30.38 11.01 -0.71
N ASP A 472 -31.11 9.90 -0.75
CA ASP A 472 -31.88 9.37 0.38
C ASP A 472 -31.00 9.00 1.58
N VAL A 473 -29.82 8.44 1.34
CA VAL A 473 -28.83 8.17 2.40
C VAL A 473 -28.28 9.48 2.98
N LEU A 474 -27.92 10.46 2.13
CA LEU A 474 -27.48 11.79 2.57
C LEU A 474 -28.54 12.53 3.35
N GLU A 475 -29.81 12.42 2.97
CA GLU A 475 -30.94 13.01 3.69
C GLU A 475 -31.04 12.45 5.11
N VAL A 476 -30.93 11.12 5.26
CA VAL A 476 -30.97 10.49 6.59
C VAL A 476 -29.76 10.90 7.42
N ILE A 477 -28.56 10.89 6.86
CA ILE A 477 -27.33 11.32 7.55
C ILE A 477 -27.48 12.77 8.04
N SER A 478 -27.87 13.68 7.16
CA SER A 478 -28.03 15.11 7.50
C SER A 478 -29.08 15.32 8.59
N THR A 479 -30.23 14.66 8.44
CA THR A 479 -31.34 14.76 9.43
C THR A 479 -30.91 14.24 10.80
N ARG A 480 -30.22 13.09 10.83
CA ARG A 480 -29.71 12.51 12.08
C ARG A 480 -28.67 13.40 12.74
N ILE A 481 -27.68 13.90 11.96
CA ILE A 481 -26.62 14.77 12.51
C ILE A 481 -27.23 16.01 13.16
N VAL A 482 -28.18 16.70 12.49
CA VAL A 482 -28.79 17.91 13.03
C VAL A 482 -29.67 17.62 14.26
N ASN A 483 -30.31 16.45 14.32
CA ASN A 483 -31.21 16.11 15.43
C ASN A 483 -30.50 15.46 16.63
N GLU A 484 -29.43 14.72 16.40
CA GLU A 484 -28.77 13.92 17.43
C GLU A 484 -27.49 14.58 17.95
N VAL A 485 -26.85 15.47 17.17
CA VAL A 485 -25.59 16.13 17.56
C VAL A 485 -25.86 17.55 18.03
N ASN A 486 -25.59 17.83 19.29
CA ASN A 486 -25.75 19.15 19.86
C ASN A 486 -24.89 20.21 19.15
N HIS A 487 -25.39 21.44 19.07
CA HIS A 487 -24.66 22.58 18.47
C HIS A 487 -24.34 22.44 16.98
N VAL A 488 -25.12 21.67 16.24
CA VAL A 488 -25.02 21.52 14.78
C VAL A 488 -26.38 21.88 14.16
N ASN A 489 -26.40 22.83 13.23
CA ASN A 489 -27.60 23.22 12.51
C ASN A 489 -27.49 23.13 10.98
N ARG A 490 -26.36 22.67 10.47
CA ARG A 490 -26.11 22.57 9.02
C ARG A 490 -25.15 21.44 8.68
N VAL A 491 -25.44 20.74 7.58
CA VAL A 491 -24.55 19.73 6.97
C VAL A 491 -24.27 20.13 5.53
N VAL A 492 -23.02 20.04 5.10
CA VAL A 492 -22.56 20.27 3.72
C VAL A 492 -21.78 19.07 3.21
N TYR A 493 -21.77 18.85 1.90
CA TYR A 493 -21.04 17.76 1.27
C TYR A 493 -19.92 18.30 0.38
N ASP A 494 -18.67 17.83 0.58
CA ASP A 494 -17.51 18.21 -0.22
C ASP A 494 -17.46 17.36 -1.50
N ILE A 495 -17.67 18.00 -2.64
CA ILE A 495 -17.71 17.41 -3.98
C ILE A 495 -16.43 17.67 -4.79
N THR A 496 -15.29 17.88 -4.12
CA THR A 496 -14.04 18.21 -4.77
C THR A 496 -13.17 16.96 -4.96
N SER A 497 -12.60 16.77 -6.15
CA SER A 497 -11.68 15.68 -6.47
C SER A 497 -10.26 15.96 -5.96
N LYS A 498 -9.43 14.93 -5.85
CA LYS A 498 -7.99 15.03 -5.62
C LYS A 498 -7.24 14.61 -6.89
N PRO A 499 -6.41 15.46 -7.50
CA PRO A 499 -6.32 16.91 -7.27
C PRO A 499 -7.56 17.69 -7.68
N PRO A 500 -7.79 19.00 -7.31
CA PRO A 500 -6.83 19.86 -6.63
C PRO A 500 -6.86 19.77 -5.10
N ALA A 501 -7.95 19.25 -4.50
CA ALA A 501 -8.02 19.11 -3.05
C ALA A 501 -7.20 17.90 -2.55
N THR A 502 -6.98 17.83 -1.24
CA THR A 502 -6.53 16.64 -0.54
C THR A 502 -7.73 15.79 -0.09
N ILE A 503 -7.50 14.60 0.45
CA ILE A 503 -8.58 13.79 1.02
C ILE A 503 -8.95 14.33 2.39
N GLU A 504 -7.99 14.39 3.33
CA GLU A 504 -8.19 15.10 4.61
C GLU A 504 -8.14 16.62 4.38
N TRP A 505 -8.81 17.39 5.22
CA TRP A 505 -8.87 18.85 5.10
C TRP A 505 -7.68 19.57 5.77
N GLU A 506 -7.08 18.95 6.80
CA GLU A 506 -5.83 19.40 7.43
C GLU A 506 -4.70 18.37 7.34
#